data_4a1fec5aaf98c4389e1ce6ce01e386b5
#
_entry.id   4a1fec5aaf98c4389e1ce6ce01e386b5
#
_cell.length_a   1.000
_cell.length_b   1.000
_cell.length_c   1.000
_cell.angle_alpha   90.00
_cell.angle_beta   90.00
_cell.angle_gamma   90.00
#
_symmetry.space_group_name_H-M   'P 1'
#
loop_
_entity.id
_entity.type
_entity.pdbx_description
1 polymer ?
#
loop_
_entity_poly.entity_id
_entity_poly.type
_entity_poly.pdbx_seq_one_letter_code
_entity_poly.pdbx_strand_id
1 'polypeptide(L)'
;MKYQNNENWEKHQKEIANDNYYLARSCIRQNFFPAAEDLFMKIIRNDIGKNIFDDPRQTTCTGIAYHSGVIPFETTMTVVARQFALMTEAGFENFVCSCVTSFGIYSEVIETWKQFPQKEKEAREILKRTTGMSFEIPRNIAHTSDLIYKFRNEIAEKAKFKLMNRHTNEQLKVVDHVGCHYAKIFPERGVGGAEFPYVLAGMIDAWGGAQV
;
A
#
# COMPACT_ATOMS: atom_id res chain seq x y z
N MET A 1 3.70 -20.61 -17.36
CA MET A 1 4.91 -19.75 -17.33
C MET A 1 5.32 -19.64 -15.88
N LYS A 2 6.51 -20.06 -15.46
CA LYS A 2 6.96 -19.80 -14.09
C LYS A 2 7.41 -18.34 -14.05
N TYR A 3 6.73 -17.54 -13.25
CA TYR A 3 7.13 -16.17 -12.96
C TYR A 3 8.51 -16.20 -12.29
N GLN A 4 9.48 -15.52 -12.85
CA GLN A 4 10.80 -15.41 -12.25
C GLN A 4 10.69 -14.47 -11.06
N ASN A 5 11.10 -14.94 -9.87
CA ASN A 5 11.25 -14.08 -8.71
C ASN A 5 12.24 -12.96 -9.04
N ASN A 6 11.79 -11.73 -8.90
CA ASN A 6 12.66 -10.58 -9.02
C ASN A 6 13.43 -10.42 -7.70
N GLU A 7 14.77 -10.44 -7.75
CA GLU A 7 15.63 -10.26 -6.55
C GLU A 7 15.31 -8.98 -5.77
N ASN A 8 14.94 -7.92 -6.48
CA ASN A 8 14.52 -6.66 -5.88
C ASN A 8 13.25 -6.82 -5.03
N TRP A 9 12.34 -7.68 -5.45
CA TRP A 9 11.13 -7.95 -4.69
C TRP A 9 11.39 -8.72 -3.40
N GLU A 10 12.27 -9.72 -3.41
CA GLU A 10 12.64 -10.43 -2.18
C GLU A 10 13.31 -9.50 -1.17
N LYS A 11 14.13 -8.57 -1.66
CA LYS A 11 14.73 -7.51 -0.84
C LYS A 11 13.63 -6.62 -0.25
N HIS A 12 12.70 -6.12 -1.07
CA HIS A 12 11.59 -5.29 -0.62
C HIS A 12 10.71 -6.00 0.42
N GLN A 13 10.42 -7.30 0.24
CA GLN A 13 9.66 -8.09 1.21
C GLN A 13 10.39 -8.23 2.56
N LYS A 14 11.71 -8.27 2.56
CA LYS A 14 12.51 -8.27 3.80
C LYS A 14 12.51 -6.89 4.47
N GLU A 15 12.44 -5.83 3.68
CA GLU A 15 12.39 -4.44 4.15
C GLU A 15 11.02 -4.07 4.72
N ILE A 16 9.92 -4.69 4.26
CA ILE A 16 8.58 -4.49 4.84
C ILE A 16 8.60 -4.99 6.29
N ALA A 17 8.29 -4.10 7.22
CA ALA A 17 8.26 -4.43 8.64
C ALA A 17 7.34 -5.62 8.95
N ASN A 18 7.63 -6.29 10.08
CA ASN A 18 6.86 -7.47 10.49
C ASN A 18 5.76 -7.18 11.51
N ASP A 19 5.71 -5.98 12.12
CA ASP A 19 4.98 -5.81 13.37
C ASP A 19 3.93 -4.70 13.39
N ASN A 20 4.32 -3.47 13.02
CA ASN A 20 3.50 -2.30 13.28
C ASN A 20 3.30 -1.49 12.01
N TYR A 21 2.04 -1.22 11.68
CA TYR A 21 1.68 -0.52 10.45
C TYR A 21 0.74 0.65 10.72
N TYR A 22 0.99 1.77 10.09
CA TYR A 22 0.05 2.88 9.99
C TYR A 22 -0.70 2.79 8.66
N LEU A 23 -2.03 2.62 8.71
CA LEU A 23 -2.86 2.50 7.51
C LEU A 23 -3.18 3.89 6.96
N ALA A 24 -2.73 4.18 5.73
CA ALA A 24 -3.17 5.34 4.98
C ALA A 24 -4.52 5.06 4.32
N ARG A 25 -5.55 5.74 4.78
CA ARG A 25 -6.91 5.62 4.24
C ARG A 25 -6.99 6.07 2.78
N SER A 26 -7.84 5.39 2.03
CA SER A 26 -8.13 5.72 0.65
C SER A 26 -9.50 6.36 0.49
N CYS A 27 -9.55 7.54 -0.13
CA CYS A 27 -10.83 8.20 -0.43
C CYS A 27 -11.73 7.35 -1.33
N ILE A 28 -11.16 6.64 -2.30
CA ILE A 28 -11.94 5.75 -3.19
C ILE A 28 -12.46 4.55 -2.42
N ARG A 29 -11.60 3.86 -1.66
CA ARG A 29 -12.04 2.68 -0.91
C ARG A 29 -13.08 3.01 0.12
N GLN A 30 -12.91 4.10 0.85
CA GLN A 30 -13.89 4.53 1.86
C GLN A 30 -15.27 4.87 1.27
N ASN A 31 -15.32 5.45 0.08
CA ASN A 31 -16.58 5.82 -0.54
C ASN A 31 -17.24 4.70 -1.34
N PHE A 32 -16.45 3.85 -2.00
CA PHE A 32 -17.00 2.80 -2.88
C PHE A 32 -16.84 1.38 -2.31
N PHE A 33 -15.83 1.13 -1.50
CA PHE A 33 -15.50 -0.19 -0.97
C PHE A 33 -15.08 -0.14 0.50
N PRO A 34 -15.87 0.45 1.41
CA PRO A 34 -15.45 0.66 2.80
C PRO A 34 -15.11 -0.65 3.53
N ALA A 35 -15.82 -1.72 3.21
CA ALA A 35 -15.57 -3.03 3.79
C ALA A 35 -14.17 -3.59 3.46
N ALA A 36 -13.51 -3.14 2.38
CA ALA A 36 -12.21 -3.67 1.99
C ALA A 36 -11.08 -3.27 2.95
N GLU A 37 -11.08 -2.02 3.43
CA GLU A 37 -10.09 -1.56 4.42
C GLU A 37 -10.34 -2.21 5.79
N ASP A 38 -11.61 -2.28 6.20
CA ASP A 38 -12.02 -2.89 7.45
C ASP A 38 -11.67 -4.39 7.51
N LEU A 39 -11.92 -5.10 6.41
CA LEU A 39 -11.57 -6.52 6.27
C LEU A 39 -10.04 -6.71 6.29
N PHE A 40 -9.30 -5.88 5.58
CA PHE A 40 -7.85 -5.92 5.60
C PHE A 40 -7.30 -5.73 7.03
N MET A 41 -7.79 -4.73 7.75
CA MET A 41 -7.38 -4.51 9.14
C MET A 41 -7.72 -5.71 10.04
N LYS A 42 -8.89 -6.31 9.87
CA LYS A 42 -9.29 -7.51 10.62
C LYS A 42 -8.37 -8.68 10.34
N ILE A 43 -8.02 -8.93 9.08
CA ILE A 43 -7.07 -9.99 8.70
C ILE A 43 -5.72 -9.73 9.38
N ILE A 44 -5.17 -8.53 9.26
CA ILE A 44 -3.86 -8.22 9.82
C ILE A 44 -3.85 -8.33 11.37
N ARG A 45 -4.88 -7.81 12.04
CA ARG A 45 -4.97 -7.84 13.50
C ARG A 45 -5.32 -9.22 14.06
N ASN A 46 -6.38 -9.82 13.53
CA ASN A 46 -6.99 -11.00 14.15
C ASN A 46 -6.40 -12.30 13.62
N ASP A 47 -6.12 -12.36 12.32
CA ASP A 47 -5.64 -13.58 11.70
C ASP A 47 -4.10 -13.65 11.72
N ILE A 48 -3.42 -12.54 11.46
CA ILE A 48 -1.95 -12.49 11.44
C ILE A 48 -1.36 -12.08 12.80
N GLY A 49 -2.13 -11.41 13.63
CA GLY A 49 -1.68 -10.97 14.97
C GLY A 49 -0.70 -9.80 14.92
N LYS A 50 -0.81 -8.92 13.92
CA LYS A 50 0.04 -7.74 13.77
C LYS A 50 -0.71 -6.46 14.11
N ASN A 51 0.02 -5.46 14.59
CA ASN A 51 -0.56 -4.17 14.90
C ASN A 51 -0.74 -3.33 13.62
N ILE A 52 -1.95 -2.85 13.40
CA ILE A 52 -2.26 -1.89 12.34
C ILE A 52 -3.13 -0.78 12.92
N PHE A 53 -2.71 0.45 12.76
CA PHE A 53 -3.37 1.63 13.30
C PHE A 53 -4.03 2.44 12.19
N ASP A 54 -5.26 2.85 12.44
CA ASP A 54 -6.09 3.69 11.58
C ASP A 54 -6.43 4.98 12.32
N ASP A 55 -5.78 6.08 11.94
CA ASP A 55 -5.99 7.38 12.59
C ASP A 55 -7.23 8.07 12.00
N PRO A 56 -8.25 8.40 12.81
CA PRO A 56 -9.47 9.06 12.33
C PRO A 56 -9.24 10.50 11.81
N ARG A 57 -8.09 11.11 12.12
CA ARG A 57 -7.74 12.47 11.68
C ARG A 57 -7.22 12.54 10.24
N GLN A 58 -7.08 11.40 9.57
CA GLN A 58 -6.56 11.32 8.20
C GLN A 58 -7.46 12.02 7.20
N THR A 59 -6.82 12.53 6.14
CA THR A 59 -7.47 13.06 4.94
C THR A 59 -7.07 12.23 3.72
N THR A 60 -7.57 12.59 2.55
CA THR A 60 -7.14 11.99 1.27
C THR A 60 -5.67 12.29 0.96
N CYS A 61 -5.04 11.43 0.14
CA CYS A 61 -3.70 11.69 -0.41
C CYS A 61 -3.67 12.79 -1.48
N THR A 62 -4.83 13.29 -1.91
CA THR A 62 -5.01 14.24 -3.03
C THR A 62 -4.55 13.73 -4.41
N GLY A 63 -4.12 12.47 -4.55
CA GLY A 63 -3.56 11.94 -5.79
C GLY A 63 -4.47 12.08 -7.01
N ILE A 64 -5.78 11.84 -6.86
CA ILE A 64 -6.74 12.03 -7.98
C ILE A 64 -6.77 13.49 -8.42
N ALA A 65 -6.85 14.45 -7.49
CA ALA A 65 -6.91 15.87 -7.80
C ALA A 65 -5.61 16.36 -8.48
N TYR A 66 -4.47 15.84 -8.06
CA TYR A 66 -3.18 16.11 -8.72
C TYR A 66 -3.13 15.54 -10.14
N HIS A 67 -3.43 14.25 -10.32
CA HIS A 67 -3.39 13.62 -11.64
C HIS A 67 -4.43 14.18 -12.63
N SER A 68 -5.51 14.75 -12.11
CA SER A 68 -6.52 15.47 -12.90
C SER A 68 -6.15 16.93 -13.19
N GLY A 69 -5.00 17.41 -12.73
CA GLY A 69 -4.56 18.79 -12.90
C GLY A 69 -5.36 19.83 -12.10
N VAL A 70 -6.12 19.39 -11.09
CA VAL A 70 -6.97 20.30 -10.27
C VAL A 70 -6.15 21.03 -9.20
N ILE A 71 -5.11 20.37 -8.67
CA ILE A 71 -4.22 20.96 -7.68
C ILE A 71 -2.74 20.79 -8.09
N PRO A 72 -1.87 21.74 -7.71
CA PRO A 72 -0.43 21.63 -7.98
C PRO A 72 0.23 20.57 -7.09
N PHE A 73 1.38 20.06 -7.52
CA PHE A 73 2.13 19.03 -6.80
C PHE A 73 2.63 19.51 -5.44
N GLU A 74 2.96 20.80 -5.29
CA GLU A 74 3.37 21.43 -4.04
C GLU A 74 2.29 21.30 -2.95
N THR A 75 1.03 21.45 -3.34
CA THR A 75 -0.12 21.24 -2.42
C THR A 75 -0.20 19.78 -2.02
N THR A 76 -0.04 18.85 -2.97
CA THR A 76 -0.01 17.42 -2.71
C THR A 76 1.12 17.03 -1.76
N MET A 77 2.34 17.55 -1.96
CA MET A 77 3.46 17.33 -1.05
C MET A 77 3.16 17.77 0.38
N THR A 78 2.48 18.92 0.55
CA THR A 78 2.10 19.41 1.88
C THR A 78 1.06 18.52 2.56
N VAL A 79 0.09 18.02 1.81
CA VAL A 79 -0.90 17.06 2.34
C VAL A 79 -0.26 15.72 2.70
N VAL A 80 0.67 15.24 1.88
CA VAL A 80 1.47 14.03 2.18
C VAL A 80 2.29 14.24 3.45
N ALA A 81 2.95 15.39 3.61
CA ALA A 81 3.68 15.76 4.82
C ALA A 81 2.80 15.68 6.07
N ARG A 82 1.54 16.14 5.98
CA ARG A 82 0.58 16.02 7.08
C ARG A 82 0.22 14.57 7.40
N GLN A 83 0.08 13.71 6.41
CA GLN A 83 -0.18 12.28 6.66
C GLN A 83 0.99 11.61 7.38
N PHE A 84 2.23 11.94 6.97
CA PHE A 84 3.42 11.44 7.67
C PHE A 84 3.55 12.01 9.09
N ALA A 85 3.11 13.25 9.31
CA ALA A 85 3.09 13.83 10.66
C ALA A 85 2.12 13.11 11.58
N LEU A 86 0.94 12.73 11.11
CA LEU A 86 -0.01 11.93 11.88
C LEU A 86 0.57 10.54 12.22
N MET A 87 1.25 9.91 11.27
CA MET A 87 1.97 8.65 11.51
C MET A 87 3.06 8.83 12.58
N THR A 88 3.87 9.90 12.47
CA THR A 88 4.95 10.21 13.42
C THR A 88 4.41 10.45 14.83
N GLU A 89 3.35 11.26 14.96
CA GLU A 89 2.69 11.49 16.27
C GLU A 89 2.14 10.20 16.89
N ALA A 90 1.66 9.28 16.05
CA ALA A 90 1.17 8.00 16.50
C ALA A 90 2.29 6.99 16.85
N GLY A 91 3.56 7.35 16.63
CA GLY A 91 4.73 6.52 16.93
C GLY A 91 4.97 5.36 15.96
N PHE A 92 4.51 5.50 14.71
CA PHE A 92 4.72 4.50 13.65
C PHE A 92 5.80 4.95 12.68
N GLU A 93 6.47 3.95 12.08
CA GLU A 93 7.50 4.15 11.05
C GLU A 93 7.14 3.49 9.72
N ASN A 94 6.14 2.60 9.71
CA ASN A 94 5.76 1.81 8.54
C ASN A 94 4.38 2.25 8.05
N PHE A 95 4.33 2.66 6.80
CA PHE A 95 3.16 3.25 6.18
C PHE A 95 2.57 2.31 5.13
N VAL A 96 1.30 1.97 5.26
CA VAL A 96 0.61 1.04 4.36
C VAL A 96 -0.54 1.73 3.65
N CYS A 97 -0.51 1.72 2.32
CA CYS A 97 -1.52 2.34 1.49
C CYS A 97 -2.56 1.31 1.03
N SER A 98 -3.83 1.62 1.15
CA SER A 98 -4.92 0.77 0.67
C SER A 98 -5.30 1.02 -0.80
N CYS A 99 -4.72 2.04 -1.44
CA CYS A 99 -4.98 2.44 -2.82
C CYS A 99 -3.68 2.57 -3.59
N VAL A 100 -3.63 2.01 -4.80
CA VAL A 100 -2.46 2.08 -5.68
C VAL A 100 -2.10 3.52 -6.08
N THR A 101 -3.10 4.39 -6.26
CA THR A 101 -2.86 5.81 -6.54
C THR A 101 -2.23 6.50 -5.33
N SER A 102 -2.70 6.21 -4.13
CA SER A 102 -2.07 6.73 -2.90
C SER A 102 -0.64 6.22 -2.76
N PHE A 103 -0.41 4.93 -2.98
CA PHE A 103 0.92 4.35 -2.95
C PHE A 103 1.88 5.04 -3.93
N GLY A 104 1.42 5.28 -5.18
CA GLY A 104 2.18 6.02 -6.18
C GLY A 104 2.52 7.43 -5.74
N ILE A 105 1.54 8.21 -5.26
CA ILE A 105 1.73 9.60 -4.82
C ILE A 105 2.68 9.72 -3.62
N TYR A 106 2.52 8.89 -2.59
CA TYR A 106 3.43 8.92 -1.44
C TYR A 106 4.87 8.57 -1.86
N SER A 107 5.01 7.58 -2.75
CA SER A 107 6.30 7.20 -3.29
C SER A 107 6.93 8.31 -4.15
N GLU A 108 6.14 8.95 -5.03
CA GLU A 108 6.59 10.05 -5.89
C GLU A 108 7.05 11.27 -5.07
N VAL A 109 6.32 11.61 -4.02
CA VAL A 109 6.68 12.70 -3.11
C VAL A 109 8.00 12.41 -2.41
N ILE A 110 8.20 11.20 -1.89
CA ILE A 110 9.46 10.81 -1.24
C ILE A 110 10.62 10.87 -2.23
N GLU A 111 10.47 10.34 -3.44
CA GLU A 111 11.54 10.40 -4.45
C GLU A 111 11.82 11.84 -4.88
N THR A 112 10.79 12.67 -5.00
CA THR A 112 10.96 14.10 -5.27
C THR A 112 11.75 14.80 -4.16
N TRP A 113 11.48 14.51 -2.91
CA TRP A 113 12.22 15.08 -1.78
C TRP A 113 13.67 14.62 -1.71
N LYS A 114 13.95 13.36 -2.08
CA LYS A 114 15.33 12.87 -2.20
C LYS A 114 16.11 13.59 -3.31
N GLN A 115 15.47 13.86 -4.44
CA GLN A 115 16.07 14.54 -5.57
C GLN A 115 16.18 16.07 -5.36
N PHE A 116 15.20 16.64 -4.66
CA PHE A 116 15.07 18.08 -4.43
C PHE A 116 14.82 18.38 -2.93
N PRO A 117 15.84 18.30 -2.08
CA PRO A 117 15.70 18.48 -0.63
C PRO A 117 15.08 19.84 -0.20
N GLN A 118 15.23 20.87 -1.02
CA GLN A 118 14.58 22.17 -0.78
C GLN A 118 13.05 22.07 -0.78
N LYS A 119 12.46 21.18 -1.59
CA LYS A 119 11.00 20.96 -1.62
C LYS A 119 10.50 20.26 -0.34
N GLU A 120 11.29 19.37 0.22
CA GLU A 120 10.99 18.78 1.54
C GLU A 120 11.00 19.86 2.62
N LYS A 121 12.04 20.72 2.62
CA LYS A 121 12.16 21.82 3.58
C LYS A 121 10.95 22.77 3.50
N GLU A 122 10.54 23.15 2.31
CA GLU A 122 9.35 23.98 2.08
C GLU A 122 8.08 23.32 2.64
N ALA A 123 7.90 22.05 2.38
CA ALA A 123 6.75 21.29 2.90
C ALA A 123 6.77 21.24 4.44
N ARG A 124 7.95 21.05 5.08
CA ARG A 124 8.13 21.09 6.54
C ARG A 124 7.79 22.46 7.13
N GLU A 125 8.24 23.54 6.49
CA GLU A 125 7.97 24.92 6.93
C GLU A 125 6.47 25.26 6.82
N ILE A 126 5.83 24.91 5.69
CA ILE A 126 4.39 25.11 5.51
C ILE A 126 3.60 24.33 6.56
N LEU A 127 3.89 23.04 6.74
CA LEU A 127 3.21 22.20 7.71
C LEU A 127 3.37 22.75 9.13
N LYS A 128 4.60 23.10 9.53
CA LYS A 128 4.88 23.67 10.84
C LYS A 128 4.11 24.95 11.10
N ARG A 129 4.09 25.84 10.11
CA ARG A 129 3.39 27.14 10.21
C ARG A 129 1.88 27.00 10.29
N THR A 130 1.30 26.02 9.56
CA THR A 130 -0.16 25.87 9.43
C THR A 130 -0.77 24.98 10.51
N THR A 131 -0.03 24.00 11.00
CA THR A 131 -0.55 22.98 11.93
C THR A 131 0.25 22.86 13.23
N GLY A 132 1.45 23.38 13.31
CA GLY A 132 2.38 23.16 14.42
C GLY A 132 3.05 21.78 14.39
N MET A 133 2.69 20.90 13.45
CA MET A 133 3.18 19.52 13.38
C MET A 133 4.58 19.44 12.73
N SER A 134 5.26 18.33 13.02
CA SER A 134 6.47 17.90 12.33
C SER A 134 6.31 16.45 11.87
N PHE A 135 7.11 16.00 10.90
CA PHE A 135 7.02 14.63 10.40
C PHE A 135 8.39 14.00 10.19
N GLU A 136 8.41 12.69 10.26
CA GLU A 136 9.47 11.84 9.76
C GLU A 136 8.99 11.15 8.48
N ILE A 137 9.90 10.97 7.51
CA ILE A 137 9.61 10.18 6.31
C ILE A 137 9.46 8.71 6.74
N PRO A 138 8.40 8.01 6.32
CA PRO A 138 8.24 6.60 6.65
C PRO A 138 9.48 5.78 6.29
N ARG A 139 9.89 4.92 7.19
CA ARG A 139 10.97 3.96 6.94
C ARG A 139 10.61 3.01 5.80
N ASN A 140 9.34 2.58 5.77
CA ASN A 140 8.81 1.71 4.73
C ASN A 140 7.46 2.23 4.25
N ILE A 141 7.26 2.19 2.93
CA ILE A 141 5.94 2.33 2.31
C ILE A 141 5.62 1.03 1.58
N ALA A 142 4.43 0.50 1.87
CA ALA A 142 3.90 -0.70 1.24
C ALA A 142 2.46 -0.48 0.78
N HIS A 143 2.02 -1.24 -0.20
CA HIS A 143 0.61 -1.37 -0.54
C HIS A 143 -0.01 -2.53 0.26
N THR A 144 -1.32 -2.49 0.51
CA THR A 144 -2.01 -3.58 1.24
C THR A 144 -1.80 -4.94 0.59
N SER A 145 -1.67 -5.02 -0.74
CA SER A 145 -1.35 -6.27 -1.44
C SER A 145 0.01 -6.84 -1.08
N ASP A 146 0.99 -5.99 -0.76
CA ASP A 146 2.32 -6.45 -0.34
C ASP A 146 2.27 -7.20 1.00
N LEU A 147 1.46 -6.69 1.93
CA LEU A 147 1.25 -7.35 3.22
C LEU A 147 0.46 -8.65 3.06
N ILE A 148 -0.62 -8.63 2.29
CA ILE A 148 -1.39 -9.86 2.02
C ILE A 148 -0.51 -10.89 1.31
N TYR A 149 0.32 -10.49 0.35
CA TYR A 149 1.25 -11.39 -0.29
C TYR A 149 2.31 -11.92 0.68
N LYS A 150 2.85 -11.07 1.54
CA LYS A 150 3.82 -11.46 2.57
C LYS A 150 3.26 -12.55 3.49
N PHE A 151 2.02 -12.40 3.93
CA PHE A 151 1.34 -13.32 4.83
C PHE A 151 0.39 -14.30 4.12
N ARG A 152 0.51 -14.48 2.79
CA ARG A 152 -0.44 -15.24 1.98
C ARG A 152 -0.64 -16.68 2.45
N ASN A 153 0.41 -17.33 2.90
CA ASN A 153 0.34 -18.73 3.37
C ASN A 153 -0.39 -18.80 4.72
N GLU A 154 -0.06 -17.93 5.66
CA GLU A 154 -0.73 -17.85 6.96
C GLU A 154 -2.22 -17.51 6.81
N ILE A 155 -2.55 -16.60 5.90
CA ILE A 155 -3.95 -16.27 5.57
C ILE A 155 -4.64 -17.48 4.93
N ALA A 156 -3.95 -18.18 4.00
CA ALA A 156 -4.50 -19.35 3.32
C ALA A 156 -4.76 -20.52 4.27
N GLU A 157 -3.93 -20.73 5.29
CA GLU A 157 -4.12 -21.75 6.32
C GLU A 157 -5.37 -21.47 7.18
N LYS A 158 -5.63 -20.20 7.49
CA LYS A 158 -6.78 -19.76 8.30
C LYS A 158 -8.06 -19.56 7.48
N ALA A 159 -7.96 -19.51 6.16
CA ALA A 159 -9.10 -19.30 5.28
C ALA A 159 -10.06 -20.51 5.36
N LYS A 160 -11.33 -20.22 5.67
CA LYS A 160 -12.39 -21.24 5.72
C LYS A 160 -12.72 -21.83 4.35
N PHE A 161 -12.42 -21.09 3.27
CA PHE A 161 -12.72 -21.47 1.90
C PHE A 161 -11.49 -21.30 1.05
N LYS A 162 -11.27 -22.24 0.15
CA LYS A 162 -10.29 -22.13 -0.93
C LYS A 162 -10.95 -21.54 -2.18
N LEU A 163 -10.15 -21.10 -3.14
CA LEU A 163 -10.63 -20.64 -4.45
C LEU A 163 -11.06 -21.82 -5.33
N MET A 164 -12.14 -22.46 -4.91
CA MET A 164 -12.71 -23.64 -5.55
C MET A 164 -14.17 -23.40 -5.90
N ASN A 165 -14.60 -23.89 -7.04
CA ASN A 165 -16.01 -23.95 -7.39
C ASN A 165 -16.71 -24.94 -6.48
N ARG A 166 -17.69 -24.48 -5.70
CA ARG A 166 -18.40 -25.31 -4.70
C ARG A 166 -19.24 -26.43 -5.31
N HIS A 167 -19.62 -26.31 -6.59
CA HIS A 167 -20.47 -27.29 -7.27
C HIS A 167 -19.66 -28.34 -8.01
N THR A 168 -18.56 -27.94 -8.67
CA THR A 168 -17.74 -28.87 -9.47
C THR A 168 -16.50 -29.36 -8.73
N ASN A 169 -16.15 -28.73 -7.61
CA ASN A 169 -14.92 -28.96 -6.85
C ASN A 169 -13.63 -28.73 -7.68
N GLU A 170 -13.73 -27.92 -8.72
CA GLU A 170 -12.60 -27.53 -9.56
C GLU A 170 -12.02 -26.21 -9.05
N GLN A 171 -10.74 -25.99 -9.32
CA GLN A 171 -10.08 -24.71 -9.04
C GLN A 171 -10.76 -23.57 -9.82
N LEU A 172 -11.02 -22.46 -9.15
CA LEU A 172 -11.48 -21.26 -9.82
C LEU A 172 -10.36 -20.71 -10.69
N LYS A 173 -10.67 -20.46 -11.95
CA LYS A 173 -9.77 -19.76 -12.88
C LYS A 173 -9.90 -18.27 -12.65
N VAL A 174 -8.78 -17.60 -12.34
CA VAL A 174 -8.76 -16.20 -11.98
C VAL A 174 -7.81 -15.45 -12.91
N VAL A 175 -8.32 -14.37 -13.51
CA VAL A 175 -7.50 -13.39 -14.25
C VAL A 175 -7.25 -12.23 -13.30
N ASP A 176 -5.99 -11.84 -13.17
CA ASP A 176 -5.61 -10.69 -12.36
C ASP A 176 -5.39 -9.43 -13.21
N HIS A 177 -5.59 -8.29 -12.59
CA HIS A 177 -5.24 -6.98 -13.16
C HIS A 177 -4.60 -6.11 -12.10
N VAL A 178 -3.32 -5.87 -12.24
CA VAL A 178 -2.55 -5.04 -11.31
C VAL A 178 -2.56 -3.59 -11.76
N GLY A 179 -2.87 -2.68 -10.82
CA GLY A 179 -2.92 -1.25 -11.11
C GLY A 179 -1.55 -0.68 -11.53
N CYS A 180 -1.55 0.18 -12.56
CA CYS A 180 -0.32 0.74 -13.14
C CYS A 180 0.50 1.56 -12.14
N HIS A 181 -0.11 2.28 -11.22
CA HIS A 181 0.60 3.02 -10.18
C HIS A 181 1.35 2.11 -9.19
N TYR A 182 0.95 0.86 -9.06
CA TYR A 182 1.67 -0.13 -8.27
C TYR A 182 2.86 -0.73 -9.02
N ALA A 183 2.64 -1.13 -10.27
CA ALA A 183 3.60 -1.97 -10.98
C ALA A 183 4.55 -1.18 -11.91
N LYS A 184 4.15 0.02 -12.37
CA LYS A 184 4.88 0.72 -13.45
C LYS A 184 5.57 2.02 -13.06
N ILE A 185 5.09 2.71 -12.01
CA ILE A 185 5.73 3.96 -11.55
C ILE A 185 7.00 3.64 -10.76
N PHE A 186 6.93 2.66 -9.85
CA PHE A 186 8.06 2.20 -9.05
C PHE A 186 8.19 0.67 -9.15
N PRO A 187 8.63 0.16 -10.31
CA PRO A 187 8.66 -1.28 -10.56
C PRO A 187 9.57 -2.06 -9.60
N GLU A 188 10.57 -1.40 -9.03
CA GLU A 188 11.46 -1.98 -8.03
C GLU A 188 10.78 -2.24 -6.69
N ARG A 189 9.62 -1.62 -6.43
CA ARG A 189 8.84 -1.79 -5.21
C ARG A 189 7.70 -2.80 -5.35
N GLY A 190 7.36 -3.17 -6.58
CA GLY A 190 6.28 -4.10 -6.89
C GLY A 190 6.74 -5.56 -6.92
N VAL A 191 5.83 -6.46 -6.55
CA VAL A 191 6.06 -7.91 -6.66
C VAL A 191 6.05 -8.34 -8.12
N GLY A 192 7.17 -8.84 -8.63
CA GLY A 192 7.32 -9.30 -10.01
C GLY A 192 7.68 -8.21 -11.02
N GLY A 193 7.79 -6.96 -10.59
CA GLY A 193 8.16 -5.84 -11.45
C GLY A 193 7.02 -5.36 -12.38
N ALA A 194 7.40 -4.54 -13.38
CA ALA A 194 6.43 -3.85 -14.24
C ALA A 194 5.76 -4.73 -15.31
N GLU A 195 6.50 -5.71 -15.83
CA GLU A 195 6.03 -6.52 -16.95
C GLU A 195 5.23 -7.75 -16.51
N PHE A 196 5.62 -8.34 -15.38
CA PHE A 196 5.02 -9.55 -14.84
C PHE A 196 4.71 -9.37 -13.34
N PRO A 197 3.76 -8.49 -12.98
CA PRO A 197 3.41 -8.27 -11.58
C PRO A 197 2.78 -9.54 -10.98
N TYR A 198 3.46 -10.12 -10.00
CA TYR A 198 3.13 -11.44 -9.46
C TYR A 198 2.31 -11.38 -8.15
N VAL A 199 2.05 -10.21 -7.61
CA VAL A 199 1.42 -10.04 -6.29
C VAL A 199 0.07 -10.75 -6.18
N LEU A 200 -0.81 -10.56 -7.15
CA LEU A 200 -2.13 -11.20 -7.15
C LEU A 200 -2.04 -12.68 -7.52
N ALA A 201 -1.23 -13.02 -8.52
CA ALA A 201 -0.97 -14.40 -8.92
C ALA A 201 -0.50 -15.26 -7.74
N GLY A 202 0.48 -14.78 -6.99
CA GLY A 202 0.98 -15.51 -5.83
C GLY A 202 -0.03 -15.65 -4.67
N MET A 203 -0.97 -14.73 -4.53
CA MET A 203 -2.09 -14.89 -3.60
C MET A 203 -3.11 -15.91 -4.12
N ILE A 204 -3.42 -15.89 -5.40
CA ILE A 204 -4.33 -16.86 -6.05
C ILE A 204 -3.79 -18.27 -5.86
N ASP A 205 -2.51 -18.49 -6.16
CA ASP A 205 -1.83 -19.78 -5.98
C ASP A 205 -1.88 -20.27 -4.52
N ALA A 206 -1.56 -19.39 -3.57
CA ALA A 206 -1.57 -19.75 -2.15
C ALA A 206 -2.98 -20.15 -1.66
N TRP A 207 -4.03 -19.59 -2.26
CA TRP A 207 -5.41 -19.86 -1.88
C TRP A 207 -6.07 -20.98 -2.72
N GLY A 208 -5.29 -21.68 -3.54
CA GLY A 208 -5.70 -22.83 -4.30
C GLY A 208 -6.49 -22.52 -5.57
N GLY A 209 -6.41 -21.29 -6.09
CA GLY A 209 -6.94 -20.93 -7.39
C GLY A 209 -5.98 -21.28 -8.53
N ALA A 210 -6.48 -21.24 -9.76
CA ALA A 210 -5.66 -21.34 -10.97
C ALA A 210 -5.64 -19.99 -11.68
N GLN A 211 -4.44 -19.49 -11.93
CA GLN A 211 -4.26 -18.30 -12.78
C GLN A 211 -4.38 -18.69 -14.26
N VAL A 212 -5.04 -17.85 -15.04
CA VAL A 212 -5.27 -18.05 -16.49
C VAL A 212 -4.52 -16.99 -17.30
#